data_8efb53e97ec211b17ad3790cd785ffa5
#
_entry.id   8efb53e97ec211b17ad3790cd785ffa5
#
_cell.length_a   1.000
_cell.length_b   1.000
_cell.length_c   1.000
_cell.angle_alpha   90.00
_cell.angle_beta   90.00
_cell.angle_gamma   90.00
#
_symmetry.space_group_name_H-M   'P 1'
#
loop_
_entity.id
_entity.type
_entity.pdbx_description
1 polymer ?
#
loop_
_entity_poly.entity_id
_entity_poly.type
_entity_poly.pdbx_seq_one_letter_code
_entity_poly.pdbx_strand_id
1 'polypeptide(L)'
;MLKLKELEQLLSHGKITRREFLARASALGLAVVVSPALLPASAKAATPKKGGRLKLGLSGGSTTDSLDPATIPDAVPQSVNWSLRNNLVEISADGKPVPELAKSWESTPDASQWIFKLRKGVEFHNGKTLDAQDVVESINHHRGKDSKSAAKGIVDPIKEIKADGKDTVVFMLEGGNADFPFIMSDYHLTIQPTGTKGAEFEKGIGTGGYMLVSHEPGV
;
A
#
# COMPACT_ATOMS: atom_id res chain seq x y z
N MET A 1 -26.85 46.99 -1.14
CA MET A 1 -27.14 45.54 -1.17
C MET A 1 -26.85 45.01 -2.55
N LEU A 2 -25.96 44.06 -2.71
CA LEU A 2 -25.67 43.38 -3.97
C LEU A 2 -26.92 42.64 -4.45
N LYS A 3 -27.33 42.85 -5.68
CA LYS A 3 -28.48 42.16 -6.28
C LYS A 3 -28.06 40.76 -6.71
N LEU A 4 -28.97 39.80 -6.80
CA LEU A 4 -28.71 38.44 -7.19
C LEU A 4 -27.89 38.34 -8.49
N LYS A 5 -28.23 39.13 -9.49
CA LYS A 5 -27.49 39.23 -10.78
C LYS A 5 -26.02 39.61 -10.62
N GLU A 6 -25.68 40.45 -9.66
CA GLU A 6 -24.30 40.86 -9.40
C GLU A 6 -23.52 39.71 -8.76
N LEU A 7 -24.16 38.93 -7.88
CA LEU A 7 -23.55 37.71 -7.31
C LEU A 7 -23.34 36.62 -8.36
N GLU A 8 -24.27 36.46 -9.30
CA GLU A 8 -24.15 35.54 -10.44
C GLU A 8 -23.01 35.92 -11.36
N GLN A 9 -22.83 37.22 -11.65
CA GLN A 9 -21.71 37.73 -12.42
C GLN A 9 -20.36 37.49 -11.71
N LEU A 10 -20.29 37.72 -10.41
CA LEU A 10 -19.06 37.46 -9.65
C LEU A 10 -18.73 35.97 -9.64
N LEU A 11 -19.70 35.09 -9.56
CA LEU A 11 -19.51 33.65 -9.63
C LEU A 11 -19.04 33.20 -11.03
N SER A 12 -19.72 33.71 -12.09
CA SER A 12 -19.38 33.35 -13.47
C SER A 12 -17.96 33.79 -13.89
N HIS A 13 -17.49 34.91 -13.31
CA HIS A 13 -16.12 35.42 -13.53
C HIS A 13 -15.08 34.83 -12.55
N GLY A 14 -15.46 33.86 -11.72
CA GLY A 14 -14.56 33.21 -10.76
C GLY A 14 -14.08 34.13 -9.62
N LYS A 15 -14.72 35.28 -9.43
CA LYS A 15 -14.35 36.25 -8.37
C LYS A 15 -14.86 35.89 -6.99
N ILE A 16 -15.79 34.96 -6.90
CA ILE A 16 -16.28 34.36 -5.66
C ILE A 16 -16.46 32.85 -5.84
N THR A 17 -16.29 32.11 -4.75
CA THR A 17 -16.54 30.67 -4.74
C THR A 17 -18.05 30.38 -4.64
N ARG A 18 -18.46 29.15 -5.00
CA ARG A 18 -19.84 28.69 -4.85
C ARG A 18 -20.32 28.81 -3.40
N ARG A 19 -19.47 28.49 -2.45
CA ARG A 19 -19.80 28.58 -1.03
C ARG A 19 -20.08 30.01 -0.62
N GLU A 20 -19.28 30.97 -1.09
CA GLU A 20 -19.50 32.39 -0.85
C GLU A 20 -20.75 32.90 -1.56
N PHE A 21 -21.04 32.45 -2.78
CA PHE A 21 -22.26 32.77 -3.49
C PHE A 21 -23.50 32.31 -2.70
N LEU A 22 -23.53 31.04 -2.28
CA LEU A 22 -24.68 30.50 -1.51
C LEU A 22 -24.83 31.19 -0.17
N ALA A 23 -23.73 31.45 0.55
CA ALA A 23 -23.79 32.18 1.83
C ALA A 23 -24.32 33.59 1.68
N ARG A 24 -23.90 34.32 0.64
CA ARG A 24 -24.38 35.71 0.38
C ARG A 24 -25.80 35.72 -0.14
N ALA A 25 -26.20 34.77 -0.97
CA ALA A 25 -27.58 34.65 -1.47
C ALA A 25 -28.57 34.28 -0.34
N SER A 26 -28.18 33.36 0.55
CA SER A 26 -28.98 33.01 1.74
C SER A 26 -29.13 34.19 2.70
N ALA A 27 -28.08 35.00 2.90
CA ALA A 27 -28.12 36.19 3.71
C ALA A 27 -29.09 37.29 3.15
N LEU A 28 -29.38 37.21 1.86
CA LEU A 28 -30.39 38.08 1.19
C LEU A 28 -31.82 37.52 1.27
N GLY A 29 -32.06 36.42 1.99
CA GLY A 29 -33.36 35.77 2.11
C GLY A 29 -33.85 35.12 0.81
N LEU A 30 -32.97 34.91 -0.16
CA LEU A 30 -33.32 34.30 -1.44
C LEU A 30 -33.24 32.78 -1.33
N ALA A 31 -34.41 32.13 -1.52
CA ALA A 31 -34.42 30.70 -1.80
C ALA A 31 -33.76 30.48 -3.16
N VAL A 32 -32.45 30.13 -3.16
CA VAL A 32 -31.70 29.91 -4.40
C VAL A 32 -32.18 28.59 -4.99
N VAL A 33 -33.18 28.68 -5.88
CA VAL A 33 -33.41 27.60 -6.85
C VAL A 33 -32.21 27.62 -7.77
N VAL A 34 -31.23 26.74 -7.50
CA VAL A 34 -30.05 26.58 -8.35
C VAL A 34 -30.52 26.13 -9.72
N SER A 35 -30.60 27.06 -10.66
CA SER A 35 -30.92 26.73 -12.04
C SER A 35 -29.88 25.69 -12.55
N PRO A 36 -30.31 24.62 -13.22
CA PRO A 36 -29.39 23.65 -13.82
C PRO A 36 -28.32 24.28 -14.72
N ALA A 37 -28.56 25.48 -15.24
CA ALA A 37 -27.65 26.26 -16.05
C ALA A 37 -26.44 26.83 -15.25
N LEU A 38 -26.54 26.93 -13.91
CA LEU A 38 -25.48 27.36 -13.02
C LEU A 38 -24.65 26.16 -12.47
N LEU A 39 -25.15 24.95 -12.71
CA LEU A 39 -24.29 23.77 -12.57
C LEU A 39 -23.27 23.85 -13.71
N PRO A 40 -21.94 23.81 -13.45
CA PRO A 40 -21.00 23.59 -14.54
C PRO A 40 -21.52 22.33 -15.23
N ALA A 41 -21.57 22.36 -16.56
CA ALA A 41 -21.78 21.13 -17.33
C ALA A 41 -20.94 20.08 -16.63
N SER A 42 -21.62 19.09 -16.02
CA SER A 42 -20.98 18.05 -15.22
C SER A 42 -19.75 17.68 -16.01
N ALA A 43 -18.56 17.94 -15.46
CA ALA A 43 -17.36 17.50 -16.14
C ALA A 43 -17.68 16.06 -16.45
N LYS A 44 -17.99 15.74 -17.70
CA LYS A 44 -18.21 14.35 -18.10
C LYS A 44 -16.92 13.69 -17.67
N ALA A 45 -16.97 12.97 -16.56
CA ALA A 45 -15.84 12.23 -16.11
C ALA A 45 -15.44 11.42 -17.34
N ALA A 46 -14.32 11.79 -17.92
CA ALA A 46 -13.86 11.13 -19.14
C ALA A 46 -13.87 9.65 -18.81
N THR A 47 -14.58 8.86 -19.59
CA THR A 47 -14.65 7.41 -19.36
C THR A 47 -13.21 6.94 -19.21
N PRO A 48 -12.81 6.34 -18.08
CA PRO A 48 -11.43 5.96 -17.85
C PRO A 48 -10.97 5.09 -19.00
N LYS A 49 -9.91 5.49 -19.68
CA LYS A 49 -9.29 4.67 -20.71
C LYS A 49 -8.46 3.60 -20.01
N LYS A 50 -8.66 2.35 -20.37
CA LYS A 50 -7.82 1.25 -19.87
C LYS A 50 -6.42 1.35 -20.49
N GLY A 51 -5.40 1.06 -19.69
CA GLY A 51 -4.01 1.08 -20.13
C GLY A 51 -3.41 2.48 -20.21
N GLY A 52 -2.19 2.56 -20.69
CA GLY A 52 -1.39 3.78 -20.79
C GLY A 52 -0.03 3.63 -20.14
N ARG A 53 0.72 4.75 -20.05
CA ARG A 53 2.01 4.81 -19.39
C ARG A 53 1.97 5.89 -18.33
N LEU A 54 2.29 5.51 -17.09
CA LEU A 54 2.53 6.43 -15.98
C LEU A 54 4.05 6.57 -15.81
N LYS A 55 4.55 7.82 -15.77
CA LYS A 55 5.93 8.13 -15.40
C LYS A 55 5.91 8.81 -14.05
N LEU A 56 6.61 8.24 -13.09
CA LEU A 56 6.76 8.79 -11.74
C LEU A 56 8.18 9.33 -11.60
N GLY A 57 8.30 10.60 -11.23
CA GLY A 57 9.58 11.19 -10.80
C GLY A 57 9.60 11.19 -9.27
N LEU A 58 10.52 10.43 -8.69
CA LEU A 58 10.71 10.34 -7.24
C LEU A 58 12.09 10.87 -6.87
N SER A 59 12.19 11.49 -5.70
CA SER A 59 13.49 11.86 -5.12
C SER A 59 14.06 10.68 -4.35
N GLY A 60 15.38 10.60 -4.31
CA GLY A 60 16.13 9.47 -3.77
C GLY A 60 16.59 8.55 -4.90
N GLY A 61 17.05 7.38 -4.54
CA GLY A 61 17.61 6.42 -5.48
C GLY A 61 19.12 6.55 -5.60
N SER A 62 19.78 5.41 -5.77
CA SER A 62 21.23 5.27 -5.83
C SER A 62 21.61 4.21 -6.86
N THR A 63 22.85 4.30 -7.38
CA THR A 63 23.45 3.26 -8.23
C THR A 63 23.64 1.92 -7.47
N THR A 64 23.47 1.92 -6.16
CA THR A 64 23.57 0.73 -5.30
C THR A 64 22.21 0.18 -4.87
N ASP A 65 21.09 0.74 -5.36
CA ASP A 65 19.76 0.23 -5.06
C ASP A 65 19.60 -1.20 -5.54
N SER A 66 18.92 -2.00 -4.74
CA SER A 66 18.62 -3.39 -5.01
C SER A 66 17.13 -3.65 -4.81
N LEU A 67 16.64 -4.69 -5.45
CA LEU A 67 15.27 -5.19 -5.24
C LEU A 67 15.19 -6.21 -4.10
N ASP A 68 16.29 -6.43 -3.35
CA ASP A 68 16.28 -7.18 -2.09
C ASP A 68 15.56 -6.36 -1.00
N PRO A 69 14.41 -6.83 -0.47
CA PRO A 69 13.67 -6.11 0.55
C PRO A 69 14.47 -5.80 1.81
N ALA A 70 15.51 -6.60 2.10
CA ALA A 70 16.37 -6.39 3.26
C ALA A 70 17.18 -5.07 3.20
N THR A 71 17.34 -4.49 2.01
CA THR A 71 18.28 -3.39 1.75
C THR A 71 17.61 -2.09 1.30
N ILE A 72 16.28 -1.98 1.33
CA ILE A 72 15.54 -0.80 0.86
C ILE A 72 15.86 0.43 1.72
N PRO A 73 16.56 1.46 1.18
CA PRO A 73 17.00 2.60 1.99
C PRO A 73 16.09 3.81 1.91
N ASP A 74 15.28 3.96 0.86
CA ASP A 74 14.51 5.19 0.60
C ASP A 74 13.24 4.95 -0.24
N ALA A 75 12.57 6.05 -0.60
CA ALA A 75 11.26 6.04 -1.24
C ALA A 75 11.24 5.44 -2.66
N VAL A 76 12.36 5.48 -3.42
CA VAL A 76 12.41 4.96 -4.79
C VAL A 76 12.32 3.44 -4.78
N PRO A 77 13.28 2.68 -4.20
CA PRO A 77 13.17 1.23 -4.14
C PRO A 77 11.96 0.75 -3.32
N GLN A 78 11.50 1.50 -2.30
CA GLN A 78 10.27 1.20 -1.58
C GLN A 78 9.05 1.22 -2.51
N SER A 79 8.91 2.25 -3.35
CA SER A 79 7.79 2.38 -4.30
C SER A 79 7.81 1.27 -5.35
N VAL A 80 9.01 0.91 -5.83
CA VAL A 80 9.20 -0.21 -6.77
C VAL A 80 8.81 -1.52 -6.08
N ASN A 81 9.28 -1.75 -4.85
CA ASN A 81 8.98 -2.97 -4.09
C ASN A 81 7.46 -3.17 -3.89
N TRP A 82 6.73 -2.15 -3.45
CA TRP A 82 5.27 -2.23 -3.30
C TRP A 82 4.51 -2.34 -4.63
N SER A 83 5.10 -1.90 -5.73
CA SER A 83 4.49 -2.12 -7.04
C SER A 83 4.57 -3.58 -7.49
N LEU A 84 5.64 -4.27 -7.10
CA LEU A 84 5.96 -5.64 -7.51
C LEU A 84 5.45 -6.70 -6.52
N ARG A 85 5.34 -6.36 -5.23
CA ARG A 85 5.13 -7.31 -4.12
C ARG A 85 4.06 -6.80 -3.17
N ASN A 86 3.55 -7.70 -2.36
CA ASN A 86 2.57 -7.42 -1.32
C ASN A 86 3.04 -7.89 0.05
N ASN A 87 2.45 -7.29 1.09
CA ASN A 87 2.61 -7.68 2.48
C ASN A 87 1.51 -8.66 2.92
N LEU A 88 1.58 -9.17 4.14
CA LEU A 88 0.45 -9.89 4.75
C LEU A 88 -0.70 -8.94 5.06
N VAL A 89 -0.37 -7.72 5.49
CA VAL A 89 -1.29 -6.68 5.96
C VAL A 89 -0.96 -5.38 5.25
N GLU A 90 -1.97 -4.61 4.91
CA GLU A 90 -1.87 -3.25 4.39
C GLU A 90 -2.40 -2.26 5.43
N ILE A 91 -2.01 -0.99 5.34
CA ILE A 91 -2.57 0.09 6.15
C ILE A 91 -3.52 0.93 5.29
N SER A 92 -4.78 0.95 5.69
CA SER A 92 -5.80 1.75 5.03
C SER A 92 -5.59 3.26 5.20
N ALA A 93 -6.29 4.05 4.40
CA ALA A 93 -6.18 5.52 4.44
C ALA A 93 -6.58 6.14 5.80
N ASP A 94 -7.34 5.43 6.63
CA ASP A 94 -7.70 5.83 8.00
C ASP A 94 -6.73 5.25 9.06
N GLY A 95 -5.59 4.70 8.62
CA GLY A 95 -4.51 4.25 9.50
C GLY A 95 -4.75 2.91 10.20
N LYS A 96 -5.65 2.06 9.67
CA LYS A 96 -5.96 0.75 10.27
C LYS A 96 -5.33 -0.40 9.48
N PRO A 97 -4.92 -1.48 10.15
CA PRO A 97 -4.48 -2.68 9.47
C PRO A 97 -5.66 -3.36 8.76
N VAL A 98 -5.50 -3.63 7.48
CA VAL A 98 -6.50 -4.30 6.63
C VAL A 98 -5.89 -5.51 5.92
N PRO A 99 -6.71 -6.50 5.54
CA PRO A 99 -6.25 -7.69 4.85
C PRO A 99 -5.61 -7.41 3.50
N GLU A 100 -4.37 -7.91 3.29
CA GLU A 100 -3.69 -7.93 1.99
C GLU A 100 -3.48 -9.38 1.53
N LEU A 101 -2.29 -9.99 1.64
CA LEU A 101 -2.11 -11.44 1.36
C LEU A 101 -2.75 -12.32 2.43
N ALA A 102 -2.77 -11.87 3.68
CA ALA A 102 -3.62 -12.48 4.69
C ALA A 102 -5.06 -12.00 4.52
N LYS A 103 -6.02 -12.92 4.49
CA LYS A 103 -7.45 -12.59 4.49
C LYS A 103 -7.99 -12.27 5.88
N SER A 104 -7.33 -12.78 6.91
CA SER A 104 -7.67 -12.55 8.33
C SER A 104 -6.52 -12.97 9.23
N TRP A 105 -6.54 -12.49 10.44
CA TRP A 105 -5.64 -12.89 11.52
C TRP A 105 -6.35 -12.89 12.87
N GLU A 106 -5.80 -13.62 13.79
CA GLU A 106 -6.25 -13.70 15.18
C GLU A 106 -5.05 -13.89 16.11
N SER A 107 -5.20 -13.54 17.37
CA SER A 107 -4.16 -13.71 18.38
C SER A 107 -4.67 -14.43 19.61
N THR A 108 -3.74 -14.94 20.42
CA THR A 108 -4.02 -15.31 21.81
C THR A 108 -4.36 -14.07 22.64
N PRO A 109 -5.05 -14.22 23.78
CA PRO A 109 -5.44 -13.08 24.62
C PRO A 109 -4.27 -12.21 25.09
N ASP A 110 -3.09 -12.80 25.25
CA ASP A 110 -1.84 -12.12 25.63
C ASP A 110 -1.06 -11.58 24.41
N ALA A 111 -1.58 -11.75 23.20
CA ALA A 111 -0.96 -11.36 21.94
C ALA A 111 0.47 -11.90 21.73
N SER A 112 0.83 -13.03 22.35
CA SER A 112 2.13 -13.70 22.18
C SER A 112 2.15 -14.67 21.00
N GLN A 113 0.99 -15.10 20.51
CA GLN A 113 0.86 -15.91 19.29
C GLN A 113 -0.13 -15.27 18.34
N TRP A 114 0.24 -15.23 17.06
CA TRP A 114 -0.58 -14.74 15.96
C TRP A 114 -0.75 -15.78 14.88
N ILE A 115 -1.97 -15.92 14.37
CA ILE A 115 -2.33 -16.87 13.33
C ILE A 115 -2.87 -16.08 12.14
N PHE A 116 -2.16 -16.14 11.00
CA PHE A 116 -2.56 -15.49 9.76
C PHE A 116 -3.11 -16.54 8.78
N LYS A 117 -4.32 -16.28 8.25
CA LYS A 117 -4.95 -17.10 7.21
C LYS A 117 -4.72 -16.43 5.85
N LEU A 118 -4.04 -17.11 4.94
CA LEU A 118 -3.72 -16.58 3.62
C LEU A 118 -4.92 -16.61 2.67
N ARG A 119 -4.91 -15.71 1.68
CA ARG A 119 -5.83 -15.77 0.53
C ARG A 119 -5.47 -16.98 -0.31
N LYS A 120 -6.49 -17.65 -0.86
CA LYS A 120 -6.30 -18.76 -1.80
C LYS A 120 -6.23 -18.28 -3.23
N GLY A 121 -5.45 -18.97 -4.07
CA GLY A 121 -5.39 -18.70 -5.50
C GLY A 121 -4.61 -17.43 -5.86
N VAL A 122 -3.81 -16.87 -4.95
CA VAL A 122 -2.87 -15.82 -5.28
C VAL A 122 -1.67 -16.46 -5.99
N GLU A 123 -1.27 -15.87 -7.11
CA GLU A 123 -0.14 -16.32 -7.90
C GLU A 123 0.96 -15.26 -7.93
N PHE A 124 2.20 -15.69 -7.82
CA PHE A 124 3.36 -14.86 -8.13
C PHE A 124 3.49 -14.64 -9.64
N HIS A 125 4.23 -13.62 -10.06
CA HIS A 125 4.45 -13.30 -11.47
C HIS A 125 5.05 -14.46 -12.30
N ASN A 126 5.70 -15.42 -11.64
CA ASN A 126 6.25 -16.62 -12.27
C ASN A 126 5.27 -17.82 -12.32
N GLY A 127 4.01 -17.62 -11.91
CA GLY A 127 2.95 -18.64 -11.92
C GLY A 127 2.96 -19.58 -10.70
N LYS A 128 3.92 -19.43 -9.74
CA LYS A 128 3.86 -20.18 -8.48
C LYS A 128 2.69 -19.68 -7.63
N THR A 129 1.87 -20.59 -7.12
CA THR A 129 0.83 -20.24 -6.15
C THR A 129 1.45 -19.93 -4.79
N LEU A 130 0.99 -18.85 -4.16
CA LEU A 130 1.37 -18.46 -2.80
C LEU A 130 0.98 -19.54 -1.79
N ASP A 131 1.90 -19.88 -0.91
CA ASP A 131 1.64 -20.72 0.25
C ASP A 131 2.32 -20.19 1.53
N ALA A 132 2.04 -20.85 2.65
CA ALA A 132 2.57 -20.44 3.96
C ALA A 132 4.10 -20.51 4.05
N GLN A 133 4.75 -21.38 3.27
CA GLN A 133 6.22 -21.50 3.26
C GLN A 133 6.87 -20.27 2.62
N ASP A 134 6.23 -19.63 1.63
CA ASP A 134 6.71 -18.37 1.06
C ASP A 134 6.80 -17.28 2.11
N VAL A 135 5.78 -17.20 2.97
CA VAL A 135 5.76 -16.25 4.09
C VAL A 135 6.87 -16.56 5.09
N VAL A 136 6.99 -17.83 5.49
CA VAL A 136 8.04 -18.27 6.44
C VAL A 136 9.42 -17.90 5.95
N GLU A 137 9.75 -18.17 4.68
CA GLU A 137 11.05 -17.86 4.11
C GLU A 137 11.28 -16.37 3.94
N SER A 138 10.25 -15.62 3.47
CA SER A 138 10.36 -14.18 3.29
C SER A 138 10.65 -13.45 4.60
N ILE A 139 9.93 -13.78 5.68
CA ILE A 139 10.19 -13.15 6.98
C ILE A 139 11.52 -13.63 7.58
N ASN A 140 11.89 -14.91 7.42
CA ASN A 140 13.16 -15.41 7.89
C ASN A 140 14.38 -14.81 7.16
N HIS A 141 14.22 -14.27 5.95
CA HIS A 141 15.27 -13.53 5.24
C HIS A 141 15.80 -12.33 6.06
N HIS A 142 14.94 -11.71 6.86
CA HIS A 142 15.29 -10.57 7.71
C HIS A 142 15.85 -10.98 9.09
N ARG A 143 15.77 -12.26 9.46
CA ARG A 143 16.07 -12.79 10.77
C ARG A 143 17.44 -13.49 10.80
N GLY A 144 17.90 -13.75 12.00
CA GLY A 144 19.14 -14.46 12.25
C GLY A 144 20.28 -13.57 12.72
N LYS A 145 21.24 -14.20 13.39
CA LYS A 145 22.33 -13.50 14.07
C LYS A 145 23.18 -12.65 13.12
N ASP A 146 23.39 -13.15 11.91
CA ASP A 146 24.25 -12.52 10.89
C ASP A 146 23.45 -11.67 9.88
N SER A 147 22.14 -11.54 10.06
CA SER A 147 21.30 -10.73 9.18
C SER A 147 21.71 -9.25 9.24
N LYS A 148 21.88 -8.66 8.06
CA LYS A 148 22.14 -7.23 7.85
C LYS A 148 20.90 -6.48 7.39
N SER A 149 19.73 -7.12 7.45
CA SER A 149 18.48 -6.50 7.06
C SER A 149 18.20 -5.25 7.89
N ALA A 150 17.73 -4.19 7.22
CA ALA A 150 17.25 -2.99 7.88
C ALA A 150 16.02 -3.28 8.78
N ALA A 151 15.24 -4.31 8.45
CA ALA A 151 14.10 -4.76 9.25
C ALA A 151 14.47 -5.73 10.39
N LYS A 152 15.75 -6.05 10.60
CA LYS A 152 16.15 -7.03 11.61
C LYS A 152 15.56 -6.73 12.98
N GLY A 153 15.71 -5.51 13.48
CA GLY A 153 15.18 -5.11 14.78
C GLY A 153 13.66 -5.20 14.90
N ILE A 154 12.95 -5.08 13.78
CA ILE A 154 11.49 -5.18 13.74
C ILE A 154 11.04 -6.64 13.91
N VAL A 155 11.80 -7.60 13.36
CA VAL A 155 11.45 -9.02 13.37
C VAL A 155 12.19 -9.83 14.47
N ASP A 156 13.17 -9.25 15.14
CA ASP A 156 13.90 -9.91 16.24
C ASP A 156 12.96 -10.44 17.36
N PRO A 157 11.84 -9.75 17.73
CA PRO A 157 10.91 -10.29 18.73
C PRO A 157 10.15 -11.54 18.29
N ILE A 158 10.24 -11.95 17.03
CA ILE A 158 9.60 -13.18 16.54
C ILE A 158 10.45 -14.36 16.98
N LYS A 159 9.96 -15.16 17.93
CA LYS A 159 10.62 -16.37 18.41
C LYS A 159 10.64 -17.46 17.36
N GLU A 160 9.48 -17.71 16.73
CA GLU A 160 9.30 -18.78 15.76
C GLU A 160 8.23 -18.39 14.73
N ILE A 161 8.41 -18.89 13.49
CA ILE A 161 7.42 -18.79 12.42
C ILE A 161 7.23 -20.19 11.86
N LYS A 162 5.96 -20.62 11.75
CA LYS A 162 5.60 -21.95 11.24
C LYS A 162 4.52 -21.88 10.19
N ALA A 163 4.68 -22.67 9.13
CA ALA A 163 3.58 -23.00 8.24
C ALA A 163 2.71 -24.08 8.91
N ASP A 164 1.42 -23.82 9.01
CA ASP A 164 0.40 -24.80 9.44
C ASP A 164 -0.49 -25.11 8.25
N GLY A 165 -0.09 -26.11 7.48
CA GLY A 165 -0.64 -26.40 6.17
C GLY A 165 -0.20 -25.36 5.12
N LYS A 166 -0.98 -25.25 4.02
CA LYS A 166 -0.65 -24.34 2.90
C LYS A 166 -1.09 -22.90 3.10
N ASP A 167 -2.17 -22.70 3.86
CA ASP A 167 -2.87 -21.40 3.91
C ASP A 167 -2.80 -20.75 5.30
N THR A 168 -1.96 -21.24 6.20
CA THR A 168 -1.90 -20.72 7.57
C THR A 168 -0.46 -20.52 8.00
N VAL A 169 -0.16 -19.36 8.58
CA VAL A 169 1.14 -19.06 9.17
C VAL A 169 0.93 -18.72 10.64
N VAL A 170 1.72 -19.33 11.51
CA VAL A 170 1.73 -19.09 12.95
C VAL A 170 3.02 -18.39 13.34
N PHE A 171 2.90 -17.25 13.99
CA PHE A 171 4.00 -16.51 14.58
C PHE A 171 3.93 -16.66 16.11
N MET A 172 5.07 -17.01 16.70
CA MET A 172 5.28 -17.03 18.14
C MET A 172 6.21 -15.87 18.49
N LEU A 173 5.80 -15.01 19.40
CA LEU A 173 6.59 -13.85 19.83
C LEU A 173 7.26 -14.14 21.18
N GLU A 174 8.37 -13.46 21.47
CA GLU A 174 9.04 -13.53 22.78
C GLU A 174 8.19 -12.90 23.90
N GLY A 175 7.34 -11.93 23.54
CA GLY A 175 6.39 -11.27 24.42
C GLY A 175 5.16 -10.82 23.64
N GLY A 176 4.05 -10.54 24.32
CA GLY A 176 2.80 -10.11 23.70
C GLY A 176 2.98 -8.76 22.97
N ASN A 177 2.46 -8.69 21.75
CA ASN A 177 2.46 -7.46 20.95
C ASN A 177 1.14 -7.32 20.19
N ALA A 178 0.26 -6.43 20.65
CA ALA A 178 -1.04 -6.18 20.02
C ALA A 178 -0.92 -5.46 18.66
N ASP A 179 0.21 -4.79 18.40
CA ASP A 179 0.46 -4.05 17.17
C ASP A 179 1.16 -4.92 16.10
N PHE A 180 1.29 -6.22 16.33
CA PHE A 180 1.97 -7.12 15.38
C PHE A 180 1.41 -7.08 13.96
N PRO A 181 0.09 -6.91 13.70
CA PRO A 181 -0.42 -6.72 12.34
C PRO A 181 0.13 -5.47 11.64
N PHE A 182 0.40 -4.38 12.36
CA PHE A 182 1.06 -3.19 11.80
C PHE A 182 2.51 -3.50 11.40
N ILE A 183 3.22 -4.32 12.17
CA ILE A 183 4.58 -4.76 11.83
C ILE A 183 4.56 -5.52 10.50
N MET A 184 3.55 -6.36 10.26
CA MET A 184 3.43 -7.14 9.03
C MET A 184 3.08 -6.31 7.79
N SER A 185 2.90 -4.99 7.92
CA SER A 185 2.76 -4.05 6.79
C SER A 185 4.04 -3.27 6.48
N ASP A 186 5.14 -3.51 7.19
CA ASP A 186 6.41 -2.83 6.94
C ASP A 186 6.91 -3.13 5.52
N TYR A 187 7.40 -2.12 4.83
CA TYR A 187 7.78 -2.21 3.42
C TYR A 187 8.95 -3.17 3.12
N HIS A 188 9.72 -3.57 4.12
CA HIS A 188 10.71 -4.62 3.96
C HIS A 188 10.07 -6.02 4.00
N LEU A 189 8.95 -6.20 4.71
CA LEU A 189 8.36 -7.52 4.98
C LEU A 189 7.40 -7.98 3.87
N THR A 190 7.74 -7.66 2.63
CA THR A 190 7.00 -8.14 1.46
C THR A 190 7.29 -9.60 1.17
N ILE A 191 6.32 -10.31 0.58
CA ILE A 191 6.41 -11.76 0.38
C ILE A 191 6.95 -12.09 -1.01
N GLN A 192 7.95 -12.98 -1.05
CA GLN A 192 8.57 -13.52 -2.25
C GLN A 192 8.36 -15.03 -2.37
N PRO A 193 8.52 -15.59 -3.58
CA PRO A 193 8.49 -17.04 -3.74
C PRO A 193 9.61 -17.72 -2.96
N THR A 194 9.32 -18.86 -2.37
CA THR A 194 10.30 -19.75 -1.74
C THR A 194 11.53 -19.97 -2.61
N GLY A 195 12.71 -19.90 -2.01
CA GLY A 195 13.99 -20.06 -2.71
C GLY A 195 14.55 -18.76 -3.31
N THR A 196 13.85 -17.63 -3.20
CA THR A 196 14.39 -16.33 -3.64
C THR A 196 15.58 -15.91 -2.76
N LYS A 197 16.75 -15.70 -3.35
CA LYS A 197 18.00 -15.27 -2.67
C LYS A 197 18.99 -14.64 -3.63
N GLY A 198 19.83 -13.75 -3.09
CA GLY A 198 20.88 -13.09 -3.87
C GLY A 198 20.36 -12.44 -5.13
N ALA A 199 20.92 -12.77 -6.27
CA ALA A 199 20.53 -12.19 -7.57
C ALA A 199 19.08 -12.49 -8.00
N GLU A 200 18.40 -13.45 -7.38
CA GLU A 200 16.99 -13.72 -7.68
C GLU A 200 16.06 -12.58 -7.27
N PHE A 201 16.44 -11.77 -6.27
CA PHE A 201 15.65 -10.59 -5.89
C PHE A 201 15.52 -9.58 -7.03
N GLU A 202 16.57 -9.45 -7.87
CA GLU A 202 16.62 -8.52 -8.99
C GLU A 202 15.65 -8.89 -10.14
N LYS A 203 15.07 -10.09 -10.12
CA LYS A 203 13.99 -10.46 -11.03
C LYS A 203 12.65 -9.80 -10.69
N GLY A 204 12.52 -9.20 -9.52
CA GLY A 204 11.34 -8.48 -9.09
C GLY A 204 10.08 -9.34 -9.03
N ILE A 205 10.22 -10.67 -8.81
CA ILE A 205 9.07 -11.57 -8.72
C ILE A 205 8.31 -11.31 -7.42
N GLY A 206 7.02 -11.10 -7.56
CA GLY A 206 6.10 -10.86 -6.45
C GLY A 206 4.66 -11.16 -6.85
N THR A 207 3.72 -10.69 -6.05
CA THR A 207 2.26 -10.84 -6.24
C THR A 207 1.59 -9.50 -6.59
N GLY A 208 2.38 -8.42 -6.72
CA GLY A 208 1.90 -7.06 -6.94
C GLY A 208 1.24 -6.85 -8.30
N GLY A 209 0.65 -5.69 -8.48
CA GLY A 209 -0.10 -5.34 -9.68
C GLY A 209 0.77 -5.06 -10.93
N TYR A 210 2.09 -5.01 -10.78
CA TYR A 210 3.03 -4.71 -11.86
C TYR A 210 4.10 -5.80 -11.94
N MET A 211 4.53 -6.07 -13.17
CA MET A 211 5.65 -6.98 -13.45
C MET A 211 6.88 -6.16 -13.87
N LEU A 212 8.04 -6.53 -13.36
CA LEU A 212 9.29 -5.89 -13.73
C LEU A 212 9.65 -6.19 -15.19
N VAL A 213 10.00 -5.17 -15.95
CA VAL A 213 10.53 -5.30 -17.32
C VAL A 213 12.04 -5.09 -17.32
N SER A 214 12.50 -4.04 -16.62
CA SER A 214 13.93 -3.75 -16.43
C SER A 214 14.12 -2.97 -15.14
N HIS A 215 15.30 -3.11 -14.55
CA HIS A 215 15.76 -2.37 -13.39
C HIS A 215 17.18 -1.91 -13.64
N GLU A 216 17.38 -0.59 -13.63
CA GLU A 216 18.69 0.04 -13.78
C GLU A 216 18.90 0.97 -12.59
N PRO A 217 19.64 0.54 -11.56
CA PRO A 217 19.85 1.37 -10.37
C PRO A 217 20.49 2.72 -10.67
N GLY A 218 19.92 3.79 -10.12
CA GLY A 218 20.45 5.14 -10.27
C GLY A 218 20.10 5.86 -11.59
N VAL A 219 19.18 5.31 -12.39
CA VAL A 219 18.71 5.90 -13.65
C VAL A 219 17.24 6.33 -13.56
#